data_cc9882d74bc19c69c73954eff01a4bc7
#
_entry.id   cc9882d74bc19c69c73954eff01a4bc7
#
_cell.length_a   1.000
_cell.length_b   1.000
_cell.length_c   1.000
_cell.angle_alpha   90.00
_cell.angle_beta   90.00
_cell.angle_gamma   90.00
#
_symmetry.space_group_name_H-M   'P 1'
#
loop_
_entity.id
_entity.type
_entity.pdbx_description
1 polymer ?
#
loop_
_entity_poly.entity_id
_entity_poly.type
_entity_poly.pdbx_seq_one_letter_code
_entity_poly.pdbx_strand_id
1 'polypeptide(L)'
;AVQDGRILGLVPKQNIPNYGEFYEVRHFAAGSREVSEVDVLGQTVPFGGNLLFSCRNLKGLVVGCELCEDVWVMDPPSTALAKAGATVIVNLSASNETVGKDTYRKSLIAATSARLLCGYVYASAGDGESTQDLVFSGHHMIAENGSVLAEAARFENETIFSELDIHKICHERRRICLLYTSPSPRD
;
A
#
# COMPACT_ATOMS: atom_id res chain seq x y z
N ALA A 1 -6.66 1.60 -10.10
CA ALA A 1 -7.90 1.04 -9.57
C ALA A 1 -8.92 0.92 -10.70
N VAL A 2 -9.60 -0.20 -10.77
CA VAL A 2 -10.63 -0.47 -11.81
C VAL A 2 -11.86 -1.03 -11.12
N GLN A 3 -13.05 -0.59 -11.58
CA GLN A 3 -14.34 -1.11 -11.14
C GLN A 3 -15.33 -1.11 -12.33
N ASP A 4 -15.98 -2.24 -12.56
CA ASP A 4 -17.02 -2.40 -13.62
C ASP A 4 -16.56 -1.89 -15.00
N GLY A 5 -15.30 -2.19 -15.38
CA GLY A 5 -14.70 -1.77 -16.65
C GLY A 5 -14.29 -0.29 -16.72
N ARG A 6 -14.44 0.46 -15.63
CA ARG A 6 -13.99 1.85 -15.53
C ARG A 6 -12.71 1.96 -14.75
N ILE A 7 -11.77 2.77 -15.24
CA ILE A 7 -10.57 3.14 -14.51
C ILE A 7 -10.95 4.27 -13.55
N LEU A 8 -10.81 4.01 -12.24
CA LEU A 8 -11.12 5.00 -11.19
C LEU A 8 -9.95 5.94 -10.94
N GLY A 9 -8.74 5.51 -11.24
CA GLY A 9 -7.52 6.29 -11.11
C GLY A 9 -6.28 5.42 -11.24
N LEU A 10 -5.17 6.07 -11.51
CA LEU A 10 -3.84 5.46 -11.65
C LEU A 10 -2.90 6.03 -10.59
N VAL A 11 -2.27 5.15 -9.82
CA VAL A 11 -1.32 5.52 -8.79
C VAL A 11 0.08 5.15 -9.27
N PRO A 12 0.97 6.12 -9.51
CA PRO A 12 2.35 5.84 -9.90
C PRO A 12 3.20 5.49 -8.67
N LYS A 13 4.26 4.71 -8.91
CA LYS A 13 5.34 4.49 -7.94
C LYS A 13 6.10 5.81 -7.73
N GLN A 14 6.28 6.21 -6.48
CA GLN A 14 6.91 7.48 -6.13
C GLN A 14 8.42 7.35 -5.87
N ASN A 15 8.84 6.22 -5.32
CA ASN A 15 10.24 5.94 -5.01
C ASN A 15 10.77 4.81 -5.90
N ILE A 16 11.68 5.15 -6.80
CA ILE A 16 12.26 4.19 -7.74
C ILE A 16 13.57 3.68 -7.17
N PRO A 17 13.70 2.36 -6.86
CA PRO A 17 14.95 1.80 -6.37
C PRO A 17 16.05 1.85 -7.43
N ASN A 18 17.24 2.28 -7.02
CA ASN A 18 18.41 2.38 -7.88
C ASN A 18 19.70 2.12 -7.09
N TYR A 19 19.74 0.99 -6.41
CA TYR A 19 20.88 0.55 -5.58
C TYR A 19 20.98 -0.98 -5.59
N GLY A 20 22.18 -1.50 -5.32
CA GLY A 20 22.43 -2.94 -5.33
C GLY A 20 22.06 -3.56 -6.67
N GLU A 21 21.18 -4.54 -6.63
CA GLU A 21 20.61 -5.24 -7.78
C GLU A 21 19.51 -4.46 -8.52
N PHE A 22 19.07 -3.31 -7.99
CA PHE A 22 18.02 -2.50 -8.59
C PHE A 22 18.59 -1.37 -9.43
N TYR A 23 18.10 -1.22 -10.67
CA TYR A 23 18.49 -0.16 -11.61
C TYR A 23 17.27 0.39 -12.39
N GLU A 24 16.13 0.48 -11.70
CA GLU A 24 14.85 0.84 -12.31
C GLU A 24 14.83 2.27 -12.88
N VAL A 25 15.64 3.19 -12.35
CA VAL A 25 15.75 4.58 -12.86
C VAL A 25 16.18 4.63 -14.32
N ARG A 26 16.82 3.59 -14.86
CA ARG A 26 17.13 3.50 -16.29
C ARG A 26 15.90 3.39 -17.18
N HIS A 27 14.80 2.90 -16.64
CA HIS A 27 13.59 2.57 -17.39
C HIS A 27 12.36 3.37 -16.96
N PHE A 28 12.34 3.88 -15.73
CA PHE A 28 11.18 4.50 -15.13
C PHE A 28 11.53 5.83 -14.47
N ALA A 29 10.58 6.77 -14.54
CA ALA A 29 10.60 8.01 -13.78
C ALA A 29 9.71 7.90 -12.54
N ALA A 30 10.10 8.56 -11.47
CA ALA A 30 9.27 8.66 -10.27
C ALA A 30 7.96 9.40 -10.56
N GLY A 31 6.86 8.88 -10.04
CA GLY A 31 5.57 9.52 -10.15
C GLY A 31 5.42 10.68 -9.16
N SER A 32 4.56 11.64 -9.51
CA SER A 32 4.20 12.76 -8.63
C SER A 32 3.17 12.35 -7.59
N ARG A 33 3.24 12.99 -6.42
CA ARG A 33 2.14 12.97 -5.43
C ARG A 33 0.94 13.80 -5.89
N GLU A 34 1.17 14.84 -6.68
CA GLU A 34 0.12 15.71 -7.21
C GLU A 34 -0.77 14.94 -8.19
N VAL A 35 -2.07 15.21 -8.10
CA VAL A 35 -3.04 14.58 -8.96
C VAL A 35 -3.24 15.43 -10.22
N SER A 36 -3.09 14.81 -11.37
CA SER A 36 -3.38 15.34 -12.69
C SER A 36 -4.39 14.44 -13.41
N GLU A 37 -4.77 14.79 -14.61
CA GLU A 37 -5.60 13.94 -15.46
C GLU A 37 -4.76 13.40 -16.63
N VAL A 38 -5.04 12.15 -17.01
CA VAL A 38 -4.41 11.48 -18.16
C VAL A 38 -5.46 10.73 -18.96
N ASP A 39 -5.28 10.67 -20.26
CA ASP A 39 -6.15 9.90 -21.17
C ASP A 39 -5.60 8.49 -21.36
N VAL A 40 -6.36 7.50 -20.92
CA VAL A 40 -5.99 6.09 -21.00
C VAL A 40 -7.18 5.27 -21.50
N LEU A 41 -6.99 4.51 -22.58
CA LEU A 41 -8.02 3.65 -23.17
C LEU A 41 -9.35 4.38 -23.44
N GLY A 42 -9.27 5.65 -23.88
CA GLY A 42 -10.45 6.47 -24.17
C GLY A 42 -11.18 7.00 -22.92
N GLN A 43 -10.56 6.92 -21.75
CA GLN A 43 -11.07 7.48 -20.51
C GLN A 43 -10.09 8.54 -20.00
N THR A 44 -10.58 9.72 -19.63
CA THR A 44 -9.82 10.72 -18.88
C THR A 44 -9.92 10.37 -17.40
N VAL A 45 -8.79 10.08 -16.76
CA VAL A 45 -8.74 9.53 -15.39
C VAL A 45 -7.74 10.26 -14.52
N PRO A 46 -7.97 10.35 -13.20
CA PRO A 46 -7.01 10.91 -12.28
C PRO A 46 -5.74 10.06 -12.20
N PHE A 47 -4.60 10.73 -12.19
CA PHE A 47 -3.26 10.14 -12.09
C PHE A 47 -2.43 10.88 -11.05
N GLY A 48 -1.97 10.17 -10.00
CA GLY A 48 -1.14 10.76 -8.95
C GLY A 48 -1.06 9.92 -7.71
N GLY A 49 -0.08 10.20 -6.85
CA GLY A 49 0.17 9.43 -5.63
C GLY A 49 -0.82 9.71 -4.49
N ASN A 50 -1.50 10.85 -4.51
CA ASN A 50 -2.44 11.25 -3.44
C ASN A 50 -3.90 10.85 -3.71
N LEU A 51 -4.12 9.77 -4.44
CA LEU A 51 -5.47 9.26 -4.70
C LEU A 51 -5.98 8.40 -3.55
N LEU A 52 -7.24 8.61 -3.18
CA LEU A 52 -7.99 7.79 -2.23
C LEU A 52 -9.25 7.24 -2.90
N PHE A 53 -9.52 5.96 -2.65
CA PHE A 53 -10.68 5.26 -3.20
C PHE A 53 -11.66 4.93 -2.07
N SER A 54 -12.77 5.66 -1.99
CA SER A 54 -13.78 5.49 -0.95
C SER A 54 -14.85 4.48 -1.35
N CYS A 55 -15.18 3.56 -0.46
CA CYS A 55 -16.28 2.63 -0.64
C CYS A 55 -17.62 3.31 -0.31
N ARG A 56 -18.58 3.28 -1.25
CA ARG A 56 -19.91 3.87 -1.03
C ARG A 56 -20.76 3.05 -0.06
N ASN A 57 -20.61 1.73 -0.09
CA ASN A 57 -21.47 0.79 0.64
C ASN A 57 -20.94 0.43 2.03
N LEU A 58 -19.67 0.75 2.33
CA LEU A 58 -19.06 0.51 3.63
C LEU A 58 -18.45 1.82 4.13
N LYS A 59 -19.18 2.47 5.03
CA LYS A 59 -18.71 3.72 5.65
C LYS A 59 -17.39 3.50 6.39
N GLY A 60 -16.42 4.34 6.09
CA GLY A 60 -15.10 4.28 6.71
C GLY A 60 -14.09 3.43 5.95
N LEU A 61 -14.49 2.65 4.95
CA LEU A 61 -13.53 2.00 4.06
C LEU A 61 -13.04 2.98 3.02
N VAL A 62 -11.78 3.36 3.16
CA VAL A 62 -11.05 4.23 2.23
C VAL A 62 -9.71 3.58 1.95
N VAL A 63 -9.45 3.29 0.69
CA VAL A 63 -8.23 2.60 0.24
C VAL A 63 -7.24 3.62 -0.31
N GLY A 64 -6.01 3.56 0.17
CA GLY A 64 -4.83 4.23 -0.40
C GLY A 64 -3.89 3.19 -1.00
N CYS A 65 -3.12 3.58 -2.01
CA CYS A 65 -2.18 2.68 -2.67
C CYS A 65 -0.77 3.26 -2.66
N GLU A 66 0.21 2.41 -2.36
CA GLU A 66 1.63 2.68 -2.59
C GLU A 66 2.29 1.46 -3.25
N LEU A 67 3.44 1.61 -3.86
CA LEU A 67 4.05 0.55 -4.65
C LEU A 67 5.46 0.21 -4.18
N CYS A 68 5.64 -1.05 -3.80
CA CYS A 68 6.94 -1.69 -3.57
C CYS A 68 7.88 -0.85 -2.67
N GLU A 69 8.89 -0.20 -3.27
CA GLU A 69 9.90 0.61 -2.59
C GLU A 69 9.29 1.72 -1.70
N ASP A 70 8.10 2.19 -2.04
CA ASP A 70 7.44 3.26 -1.29
C ASP A 70 7.31 2.97 0.21
N VAL A 71 7.14 1.70 0.62
CA VAL A 71 7.03 1.35 2.06
C VAL A 71 8.38 1.34 2.79
N TRP A 72 9.50 1.25 2.04
CA TRP A 72 10.84 1.10 2.62
C TRP A 72 11.53 2.43 2.93
N VAL A 73 11.02 3.53 2.37
CA VAL A 73 11.59 4.86 2.57
C VAL A 73 11.20 5.46 3.93
N MET A 74 11.94 6.48 4.38
CA MET A 74 11.69 7.15 5.67
C MET A 74 10.35 7.89 5.72
N ASP A 75 9.88 8.45 4.60
CA ASP A 75 8.58 9.11 4.47
C ASP A 75 7.72 8.39 3.41
N PRO A 76 7.12 7.24 3.74
CA PRO A 76 6.31 6.48 2.80
C PRO A 76 5.01 7.22 2.44
N PRO A 77 4.53 7.10 1.20
CA PRO A 77 3.27 7.68 0.75
C PRO A 77 2.09 7.33 1.66
N SER A 78 2.06 6.11 2.20
CA SER A 78 1.03 5.64 3.14
C SER A 78 0.84 6.55 4.34
N THR A 79 1.88 7.28 4.77
CA THR A 79 1.78 8.25 5.88
C THR A 79 0.84 9.40 5.51
N ALA A 80 1.00 9.98 4.32
CA ALA A 80 0.14 11.05 3.84
C ALA A 80 -1.28 10.55 3.54
N LEU A 81 -1.39 9.36 2.92
CA LEU A 81 -2.67 8.73 2.62
C LEU A 81 -3.48 8.41 3.88
N ALA A 82 -2.84 7.88 4.93
CA ALA A 82 -3.49 7.61 6.21
C ALA A 82 -3.95 8.90 6.91
N LYS A 83 -3.13 9.97 6.89
CA LYS A 83 -3.51 11.30 7.38
C LYS A 83 -4.71 11.88 6.62
N ALA A 84 -4.79 11.63 5.32
CA ALA A 84 -5.90 12.05 4.47
C ALA A 84 -7.16 11.18 4.63
N GLY A 85 -7.11 10.08 5.40
CA GLY A 85 -8.26 9.27 5.75
C GLY A 85 -8.25 7.83 5.23
N ALA A 86 -7.19 7.36 4.54
CA ALA A 86 -7.09 5.96 4.14
C ALA A 86 -7.12 5.04 5.36
N THR A 87 -8.07 4.14 5.44
CA THR A 87 -8.19 3.12 6.50
C THR A 87 -7.57 1.78 6.10
N VAL A 88 -7.36 1.59 4.82
CA VAL A 88 -6.65 0.44 4.27
C VAL A 88 -5.58 0.95 3.29
N ILE A 89 -4.38 0.46 3.44
CA ILE A 89 -3.28 0.67 2.50
C ILE A 89 -3.04 -0.63 1.73
N VAL A 90 -2.94 -0.54 0.42
CA VAL A 90 -2.55 -1.65 -0.44
C VAL A 90 -1.18 -1.37 -1.05
N ASN A 91 -0.30 -2.37 -1.04
CA ASN A 91 1.03 -2.27 -1.62
C ASN A 91 1.25 -3.43 -2.61
N LEU A 92 1.49 -3.08 -3.85
CA LEU A 92 1.86 -4.02 -4.91
C LEU A 92 3.38 -4.01 -5.05
N SER A 93 4.02 -5.13 -4.78
CA SER A 93 5.47 -5.24 -4.70
C SER A 93 6.04 -6.29 -5.64
N ALA A 94 7.26 -6.05 -6.08
CA ALA A 94 8.19 -7.04 -6.59
C ALA A 94 9.45 -6.98 -5.71
N SER A 95 9.31 -7.38 -4.45
CA SER A 95 10.38 -7.36 -3.46
C SER A 95 11.16 -8.66 -3.53
N ASN A 96 12.46 -8.55 -3.84
CA ASN A 96 13.34 -9.70 -3.90
C ASN A 96 13.49 -10.38 -2.53
N GLU A 97 13.83 -11.65 -2.56
CA GLU A 97 14.11 -12.45 -1.37
C GLU A 97 15.62 -12.52 -1.12
N THR A 98 16.02 -12.17 0.08
CA THR A 98 17.38 -12.33 0.60
C THR A 98 17.31 -12.87 2.02
N VAL A 99 18.44 -13.40 2.54
CA VAL A 99 18.47 -13.97 3.90
C VAL A 99 18.03 -12.94 4.95
N GLY A 100 16.98 -13.28 5.70
CA GLY A 100 16.44 -12.46 6.78
C GLY A 100 15.50 -11.32 6.33
N LYS A 101 15.32 -11.10 5.03
CA LYS A 101 14.46 -10.03 4.52
C LYS A 101 12.97 -10.31 4.78
N ASP A 102 12.57 -11.55 4.83
CA ASP A 102 11.22 -11.98 5.19
C ASP A 102 10.81 -11.49 6.57
N THR A 103 11.66 -11.70 7.56
CA THR A 103 11.44 -11.25 8.94
C THR A 103 11.39 -9.72 9.04
N TYR A 104 12.31 -9.05 8.34
CA TYR A 104 12.31 -7.59 8.29
C TYR A 104 11.05 -7.05 7.59
N ARG A 105 10.67 -7.62 6.45
CA ARG A 105 9.45 -7.26 5.71
C ARG A 105 8.22 -7.41 6.59
N LYS A 106 8.06 -8.54 7.27
CA LYS A 106 6.96 -8.80 8.19
C LYS A 106 6.89 -7.76 9.31
N SER A 107 8.02 -7.46 9.93
CA SER A 107 8.11 -6.45 10.98
C SER A 107 7.75 -5.06 10.46
N LEU A 108 8.23 -4.68 9.27
CA LEU A 108 7.94 -3.40 8.64
C LEU A 108 6.45 -3.24 8.35
N ILE A 109 5.80 -4.25 7.75
CA ILE A 109 4.37 -4.21 7.41
C ILE A 109 3.52 -4.14 8.67
N ALA A 110 3.81 -4.98 9.67
CA ALA A 110 3.12 -4.94 10.96
C ALA A 110 3.27 -3.58 11.64
N ALA A 111 4.50 -3.07 11.76
CA ALA A 111 4.78 -1.77 12.39
C ALA A 111 4.13 -0.61 11.63
N THR A 112 4.09 -0.66 10.29
CA THR A 112 3.43 0.37 9.46
C THR A 112 1.92 0.35 9.71
N SER A 113 1.27 -0.82 9.74
CA SER A 113 -0.15 -0.93 10.03
C SER A 113 -0.50 -0.40 11.43
N ALA A 114 0.35 -0.65 12.43
CA ALA A 114 0.19 -0.15 13.79
C ALA A 114 0.34 1.38 13.86
N ARG A 115 1.43 1.89 13.30
CA ARG A 115 1.74 3.32 13.32
C ARG A 115 0.68 4.17 12.61
N LEU A 116 0.10 3.64 11.52
CA LEU A 116 -0.89 4.33 10.73
C LEU A 116 -2.34 4.01 11.17
N LEU A 117 -2.53 3.11 12.12
CA LEU A 117 -3.84 2.61 12.55
C LEU A 117 -4.69 2.23 11.33
N CYS A 118 -4.24 1.25 10.57
CA CYS A 118 -4.88 0.85 9.32
C CYS A 118 -4.78 -0.66 9.09
N GLY A 119 -5.63 -1.15 8.18
CA GLY A 119 -5.35 -2.40 7.49
C GLY A 119 -4.22 -2.19 6.48
N TYR A 120 -3.29 -3.11 6.38
CA TYR A 120 -2.23 -3.08 5.38
C TYR A 120 -2.21 -4.39 4.59
N VAL A 121 -2.43 -4.30 3.29
CA VAL A 121 -2.45 -5.45 2.38
C VAL A 121 -1.23 -5.37 1.48
N TYR A 122 -0.34 -6.34 1.63
CA TYR A 122 0.91 -6.44 0.89
C TYR A 122 0.87 -7.63 -0.06
N ALA A 123 0.93 -7.37 -1.34
CA ALA A 123 1.00 -8.39 -2.38
C ALA A 123 2.36 -8.33 -3.06
N SER A 124 3.08 -9.45 -3.12
CA SER A 124 4.44 -9.52 -3.67
C SER A 124 4.50 -10.45 -4.88
N ALA A 125 5.41 -10.17 -5.79
CA ALA A 125 5.75 -11.06 -6.89
C ALA A 125 6.22 -12.42 -6.36
N GLY A 126 5.89 -13.48 -7.06
CA GLY A 126 6.22 -14.84 -6.71
C GLY A 126 6.76 -15.64 -7.89
N ASP A 127 6.47 -16.93 -7.91
CA ASP A 127 6.89 -17.84 -8.95
C ASP A 127 6.37 -17.39 -10.33
N GLY A 128 7.22 -17.52 -11.34
CA GLY A 128 6.93 -17.09 -12.71
C GLY A 128 7.26 -15.64 -13.03
N GLU A 129 7.63 -14.80 -12.04
CA GLU A 129 8.21 -13.50 -12.34
C GLU A 129 9.58 -13.63 -12.99
N SER A 130 9.84 -12.73 -13.95
CA SER A 130 11.14 -12.71 -14.63
C SER A 130 12.23 -12.31 -13.65
N THR A 131 13.21 -13.16 -13.50
CA THR A 131 14.36 -12.92 -12.67
C THR A 131 15.64 -13.04 -13.49
N GLN A 132 16.39 -11.98 -13.54
CA GLN A 132 17.77 -12.06 -14.01
C GLN A 132 18.71 -12.16 -12.81
N ASP A 133 18.60 -11.23 -11.91
CA ASP A 133 19.42 -11.11 -10.71
C ASP A 133 18.61 -11.24 -9.41
N LEU A 134 17.28 -11.40 -9.51
CA LEU A 134 16.35 -11.36 -8.39
C LEU A 134 15.59 -12.67 -8.25
N VAL A 135 15.30 -13.04 -6.99
CA VAL A 135 14.41 -14.14 -6.63
C VAL A 135 13.21 -13.56 -5.89
N PHE A 136 12.01 -13.96 -6.28
CA PHE A 136 10.77 -13.54 -5.66
C PHE A 136 10.10 -14.72 -4.95
N SER A 137 9.52 -14.47 -3.78
CA SER A 137 9.01 -15.53 -2.91
C SER A 137 7.49 -15.56 -2.77
N GLY A 138 6.77 -14.60 -3.34
CA GLY A 138 5.31 -14.54 -3.18
C GLY A 138 4.86 -14.25 -1.75
N HIS A 139 5.69 -13.61 -0.92
CA HIS A 139 5.42 -13.37 0.49
C HIS A 139 4.32 -12.31 0.69
N HIS A 140 3.05 -12.72 0.54
CA HIS A 140 1.89 -11.86 0.76
C HIS A 140 1.57 -11.73 2.25
N MET A 141 1.02 -10.58 2.66
CA MET A 141 0.63 -10.35 4.06
C MET A 141 -0.60 -9.44 4.14
N ILE A 142 -1.43 -9.70 5.14
CA ILE A 142 -2.51 -8.83 5.56
C ILE A 142 -2.29 -8.52 7.04
N ALA A 143 -2.19 -7.25 7.38
CA ALA A 143 -1.99 -6.80 8.76
C ALA A 143 -3.04 -5.75 9.16
N GLU A 144 -3.39 -5.71 10.44
CA GLU A 144 -4.26 -4.70 11.04
C GLU A 144 -3.70 -4.28 12.40
N ASN A 145 -3.52 -2.97 12.58
CA ASN A 145 -3.10 -2.38 13.87
C ASN A 145 -1.91 -3.10 14.52
N GLY A 146 -0.94 -3.54 13.74
CA GLY A 146 0.27 -4.22 14.21
C GLY A 146 0.20 -5.74 14.26
N SER A 147 -0.96 -6.33 14.07
CA SER A 147 -1.13 -7.78 14.02
C SER A 147 -1.13 -8.28 12.58
N VAL A 148 -0.30 -9.27 12.27
CA VAL A 148 -0.39 -9.99 10.98
C VAL A 148 -1.55 -10.98 11.09
N LEU A 149 -2.56 -10.78 10.27
CA LEU A 149 -3.79 -11.58 10.26
C LEU A 149 -3.71 -12.77 9.31
N ALA A 150 -3.00 -12.60 8.20
CA ALA A 150 -2.72 -13.67 7.24
C ALA A 150 -1.35 -13.43 6.60
N GLU A 151 -0.66 -14.51 6.31
CA GLU A 151 0.69 -14.54 5.74
C GLU A 151 0.81 -15.72 4.80
N ALA A 152 1.25 -15.49 3.57
CA ALA A 152 1.53 -16.54 2.61
C ALA A 152 2.84 -17.26 2.93
N ALA A 153 2.87 -18.56 2.71
CA ALA A 153 4.11 -19.30 2.71
C ALA A 153 5.02 -18.81 1.57
N ARG A 154 6.32 -18.68 1.85
CA ARG A 154 7.27 -18.26 0.84
C ARG A 154 7.50 -19.39 -0.19
N PHE A 155 7.64 -18.98 -1.45
CA PHE A 155 7.85 -19.88 -2.59
C PHE A 155 6.65 -20.79 -2.90
N GLU A 156 5.47 -20.39 -2.40
CA GLU A 156 4.20 -21.02 -2.73
C GLU A 156 3.32 -20.02 -3.51
N ASN A 157 2.54 -20.55 -4.45
CA ASN A 157 1.56 -19.76 -5.20
C ASN A 157 0.20 -19.90 -4.53
N GLU A 158 -0.06 -19.07 -3.53
CA GLU A 158 -1.31 -19.09 -2.79
C GLU A 158 -2.00 -17.73 -2.76
N THR A 159 -3.31 -17.78 -2.53
CA THR A 159 -4.11 -16.59 -2.25
C THR A 159 -4.49 -16.61 -0.77
N ILE A 160 -4.17 -15.54 -0.06
CA ILE A 160 -4.52 -15.40 1.36
C ILE A 160 -5.75 -14.54 1.54
N PHE A 161 -6.51 -14.81 2.59
CA PHE A 161 -7.73 -14.10 2.95
C PHE A 161 -7.72 -13.72 4.41
N SER A 162 -8.31 -12.57 4.74
CA SER A 162 -8.56 -12.16 6.12
C SER A 162 -9.70 -11.14 6.16
N GLU A 163 -10.19 -10.89 7.36
CA GLU A 163 -11.18 -9.85 7.64
C GLU A 163 -10.48 -8.67 8.32
N LEU A 164 -10.82 -7.43 7.88
CA LEU A 164 -10.36 -6.19 8.49
C LEU A 164 -11.53 -5.51 9.21
N ASP A 165 -11.36 -5.18 10.48
CA ASP A 165 -12.37 -4.44 11.25
C ASP A 165 -12.27 -2.93 11.02
N ILE A 166 -12.91 -2.45 9.95
CA ILE A 166 -12.93 -1.03 9.59
C ILE A 166 -13.56 -0.16 10.69
N HIS A 167 -14.54 -0.68 11.42
CA HIS A 167 -15.17 0.06 12.52
C HIS A 167 -14.20 0.26 13.68
N LYS A 168 -13.46 -0.77 14.05
CA LYS A 168 -12.40 -0.72 15.06
C LYS A 168 -11.28 0.25 14.65
N ILE A 169 -10.80 0.17 13.41
CA ILE A 169 -9.80 1.09 12.88
C ILE A 169 -10.28 2.53 13.00
N CYS A 170 -11.49 2.84 12.55
CA CYS A 170 -12.08 4.17 12.67
C CYS A 170 -12.28 4.61 14.12
N HIS A 171 -12.63 3.69 15.02
CA HIS A 171 -12.78 3.97 16.45
C HIS A 171 -11.44 4.33 17.09
N GLU A 172 -10.40 3.50 16.87
CA GLU A 172 -9.07 3.72 17.44
C GLU A 172 -8.45 5.04 16.95
N ARG A 173 -8.63 5.38 15.68
CA ARG A 173 -8.17 6.67 15.14
C ARG A 173 -8.79 7.86 15.86
N ARG A 174 -10.09 7.79 16.13
CA ARG A 174 -10.80 8.85 16.89
C ARG A 174 -10.34 8.93 18.35
N ARG A 175 -10.07 7.77 18.96
CA ARG A 175 -9.66 7.68 20.36
C ARG A 175 -8.25 8.27 20.60
N ILE A 176 -7.33 8.02 19.69
CA ILE A 176 -5.93 8.42 19.86
C ILE A 176 -5.69 9.88 19.53
N CYS A 177 -6.60 10.56 18.84
CA CYS A 177 -6.53 11.98 18.46
C CYS A 177 -5.30 12.41 17.62
N LEU A 178 -4.31 11.53 17.42
CA LEU A 178 -3.07 11.85 16.70
C LEU A 178 -3.22 11.96 15.18
N LEU A 179 -4.33 11.46 14.65
CA LEU A 179 -4.67 11.51 13.22
C LEU A 179 -5.79 12.53 12.94
N TYR A 180 -6.26 13.24 13.95
CA TYR A 180 -7.34 14.18 13.83
C TYR A 180 -6.82 15.60 13.59
N THR A 181 -7.21 16.16 12.47
CA THR A 181 -7.04 17.59 12.17
C THR A 181 -8.34 18.38 12.33
N SER A 182 -9.42 17.75 12.78
CA SER A 182 -10.66 18.47 13.09
C SER A 182 -10.50 19.28 14.37
N PRO A 183 -10.87 20.55 14.37
CA PRO A 183 -10.93 21.33 15.60
C PRO A 183 -11.85 20.65 16.61
N SER A 184 -11.47 20.72 17.88
CA SER A 184 -12.32 20.24 18.96
C SER A 184 -13.66 20.96 18.92
N PRO A 185 -14.79 20.28 19.20
CA PRO A 185 -16.09 20.96 19.33
C PRO A 185 -16.13 21.98 20.47
N ARG A 186 -15.02 22.18 21.16
CA ARG A 186 -14.88 23.14 22.29
C ARG A 186 -14.00 24.34 21.96
N ASP A 187 -13.47 24.43 20.74
CA ASP A 187 -12.69 25.59 20.26
C ASP A 187 -13.55 26.57 19.48
#